data_596e7af22e6953f0441fc0edada0a8d5
#
_entry.id   596e7af22e6953f0441fc0edada0a8d5
#
_cell.length_a   1.000
_cell.length_b   1.000
_cell.length_c   1.000
_cell.angle_alpha   90.00
_cell.angle_beta   90.00
_cell.angle_gamma   90.00
#
_symmetry.space_group_name_H-M   'P 1'
#
loop_
_entity.id
_entity.type
_entity.pdbx_description
1 polymer ?
#
loop_
_entity_poly.entity_id
_entity_poly.type
_entity_poly.pdbx_seq_one_letter_code
_entity_poly.pdbx_strand_id
1 'polypeptide(L)'
;MHTVIIGGGFAGIKATLELANKQTGKITLISNSPYFNCHASLYSILAGKSKRQSKVTLSDIFAHINGVDIVQDEVISINPEKNIVRSKDVAYEYDKLILSPGMVPDNLGISGVKSHTLSIRNLEDIDKLRKRLEVNTKEKIAIIGAGPAGVEFAGALSEWYEAIDEVADITLIDSGNRVLPTFSKTASRLASRKLRDMGIKIQLKRSVQEVKSSHIVLNNGVIPAKNIIWAAGETLSPIITKHVQYFGIEENRVQVDDFLEAYEDIYVIGDCAKASGSGTADGAIYMAEYVAKHIIHTMMGRKSRPYHHKPDIKSVPIGSNWAYVEQSGIYVSGKLGSLTRSEIENRLYRQIIPRVQAFSALNPYS
;
A
#
# COMPACT_ATOMS: atom_id res chain seq x y z
N MET A 1 13.64 -9.05 26.32
CA MET A 1 12.79 -7.98 25.74
C MET A 1 11.70 -8.63 24.89
N HIS A 2 10.49 -8.16 25.00
CA HIS A 2 9.38 -8.57 24.12
C HIS A 2 8.96 -7.40 23.22
N THR A 3 9.12 -7.55 21.92
CA THR A 3 8.67 -6.56 20.93
C THR A 3 7.38 -7.04 20.28
N VAL A 4 6.33 -6.24 20.36
CA VAL A 4 5.07 -6.47 19.63
C VAL A 4 5.05 -5.58 18.40
N ILE A 5 4.70 -6.15 17.25
CA ILE A 5 4.63 -5.47 15.96
C ILE A 5 3.22 -5.65 15.40
N ILE A 6 2.55 -4.54 15.06
CA ILE A 6 1.19 -4.56 14.52
C ILE A 6 1.23 -4.20 13.04
N GLY A 7 0.79 -5.13 12.19
CA GLY A 7 0.69 -4.97 10.74
C GLY A 7 1.68 -5.83 9.95
N GLY A 8 1.14 -6.71 9.09
CA GLY A 8 1.89 -7.64 8.22
C GLY A 8 2.23 -7.08 6.84
N GLY A 9 2.46 -5.75 6.74
CA GLY A 9 2.92 -5.08 5.52
C GLY A 9 4.45 -5.03 5.39
N PHE A 10 4.95 -4.28 4.40
CA PHE A 10 6.40 -4.10 4.18
C PHE A 10 7.16 -3.69 5.44
N ALA A 11 6.65 -2.69 6.17
CA ALA A 11 7.30 -2.19 7.36
C ALA A 11 7.33 -3.21 8.50
N GLY A 12 6.20 -3.83 8.83
CA GLY A 12 6.13 -4.79 9.94
C GLY A 12 6.95 -6.05 9.69
N ILE A 13 6.87 -6.63 8.48
CA ILE A 13 7.68 -7.78 8.10
C ILE A 13 9.17 -7.45 8.20
N LYS A 14 9.59 -6.32 7.63
CA LYS A 14 11.00 -5.93 7.64
C LYS A 14 11.51 -5.66 9.06
N ALA A 15 10.74 -4.98 9.90
CA ALA A 15 11.10 -4.75 11.30
C ALA A 15 11.26 -6.08 12.06
N THR A 16 10.32 -7.03 11.85
CA THR A 16 10.39 -8.37 12.43
C THR A 16 11.65 -9.12 12.01
N LEU A 17 12.00 -9.11 10.71
CA LEU A 17 13.20 -9.74 10.17
C LEU A 17 14.48 -9.15 10.76
N GLU A 18 14.58 -7.81 10.83
CA GLU A 18 15.77 -7.13 11.36
C GLU A 18 15.99 -7.41 12.84
N LEU A 19 14.94 -7.39 13.66
CA LEU A 19 15.01 -7.67 15.09
C LEU A 19 15.32 -9.16 15.36
N ALA A 20 14.68 -10.07 14.62
CA ALA A 20 14.91 -11.51 14.75
C ALA A 20 16.36 -11.91 14.39
N ASN A 21 16.89 -11.34 13.30
CA ASN A 21 18.28 -11.58 12.87
C ASN A 21 19.32 -11.14 13.94
N LYS A 22 18.96 -10.28 14.86
CA LYS A 22 19.83 -9.81 15.96
C LYS A 22 19.48 -10.45 17.31
N GLN A 23 18.53 -11.40 17.34
CA GLN A 23 18.14 -12.13 18.53
C GLN A 23 17.80 -11.20 19.72
N THR A 24 17.00 -10.17 19.45
CA THR A 24 16.64 -9.12 20.43
C THR A 24 15.70 -9.61 21.55
N GLY A 25 15.27 -10.85 21.52
CA GLY A 25 14.34 -11.48 22.43
C GLY A 25 13.09 -11.99 21.72
N LYS A 26 11.98 -12.05 22.44
CA LYS A 26 10.69 -12.47 21.88
C LYS A 26 10.11 -11.40 20.94
N ILE A 27 9.60 -11.81 19.79
CA ILE A 27 8.92 -10.93 18.84
C ILE A 27 7.55 -11.52 18.53
N THR A 28 6.50 -10.72 18.62
CA THR A 28 5.16 -11.11 18.20
C THR A 28 4.69 -10.18 17.07
N LEU A 29 4.52 -10.72 15.87
CA LEU A 29 3.92 -10.02 14.74
C LEU A 29 2.42 -10.33 14.68
N ILE A 30 1.58 -9.32 14.85
CA ILE A 30 0.12 -9.44 14.80
C ILE A 30 -0.38 -8.82 13.50
N SER A 31 -1.14 -9.59 12.73
CA SER A 31 -1.75 -9.15 11.47
C SER A 31 -3.16 -9.68 11.32
N ASN A 32 -4.08 -8.87 10.84
CA ASN A 32 -5.44 -9.30 10.53
C ASN A 32 -5.54 -10.17 9.26
N SER A 33 -4.47 -10.25 8.46
CA SER A 33 -4.36 -11.11 7.30
C SER A 33 -3.22 -12.12 7.50
N PRO A 34 -3.41 -13.40 7.13
CA PRO A 34 -2.31 -14.37 7.13
C PRO A 34 -1.34 -14.18 5.96
N TYR A 35 -1.69 -13.28 5.03
CA TYR A 35 -0.90 -13.03 3.82
C TYR A 35 -0.21 -11.68 3.87
N PHE A 36 0.99 -11.63 3.33
CA PHE A 36 1.57 -10.39 2.89
C PHE A 36 0.84 -9.89 1.64
N ASN A 37 0.19 -8.74 1.75
CA ASN A 37 -0.52 -8.11 0.64
C ASN A 37 0.41 -7.07 -0.03
N CYS A 38 0.99 -7.43 -1.16
CA CYS A 38 1.77 -6.49 -1.94
C CYS A 38 0.84 -5.64 -2.81
N HIS A 39 0.48 -4.47 -2.34
CA HIS A 39 -0.37 -3.53 -3.08
C HIS A 39 0.25 -3.16 -4.44
N ALA A 40 1.59 -3.04 -4.50
CA ALA A 40 2.32 -2.69 -5.71
C ALA A 40 2.22 -3.74 -6.84
N SER A 41 1.74 -4.96 -6.57
CA SER A 41 1.57 -6.01 -7.59
C SER A 41 0.12 -6.30 -7.96
N LEU A 42 -0.86 -5.75 -7.25
CA LEU A 42 -2.29 -6.04 -7.47
C LEU A 42 -2.75 -5.68 -8.89
N TYR A 43 -2.25 -4.58 -9.45
CA TYR A 43 -2.55 -4.18 -10.83
C TYR A 43 -2.11 -5.25 -11.84
N SER A 44 -0.95 -5.88 -11.63
CA SER A 44 -0.43 -6.89 -12.55
C SER A 44 -1.25 -8.17 -12.54
N ILE A 45 -1.85 -8.52 -11.39
CA ILE A 45 -2.76 -9.66 -11.27
C ILE A 45 -4.06 -9.37 -12.01
N LEU A 46 -4.58 -8.15 -11.91
CA LEU A 46 -5.75 -7.74 -12.69
C LEU A 46 -5.50 -7.87 -14.18
N ALA A 47 -4.31 -7.48 -14.67
CA ALA A 47 -3.88 -7.67 -16.07
C ALA A 47 -3.63 -9.13 -16.48
N GLY A 48 -3.86 -10.11 -15.59
CA GLY A 48 -3.75 -11.54 -15.92
C GLY A 48 -2.43 -12.21 -15.56
N LYS A 49 -1.50 -11.50 -14.87
CA LYS A 49 -0.25 -12.11 -14.40
C LYS A 49 -0.49 -13.03 -13.19
N SER A 50 0.48 -13.90 -12.90
CA SER A 50 0.36 -14.92 -11.86
C SER A 50 0.08 -14.35 -10.47
N LYS A 51 -0.89 -14.94 -9.76
CA LYS A 51 -1.22 -14.65 -8.35
C LYS A 51 -0.12 -15.06 -7.37
N ARG A 52 0.85 -15.89 -7.77
CA ARG A 52 1.90 -16.42 -6.88
C ARG A 52 2.73 -15.32 -6.20
N GLN A 53 2.96 -14.20 -6.88
CA GLN A 53 3.73 -13.08 -6.34
C GLN A 53 3.03 -12.32 -5.20
N SER A 54 1.71 -12.41 -5.10
CA SER A 54 0.90 -11.64 -4.14
C SER A 54 0.29 -12.48 -3.03
N LYS A 55 0.53 -13.80 -3.04
CA LYS A 55 -0.05 -14.72 -2.06
C LYS A 55 1.04 -15.45 -1.27
N VAL A 56 1.92 -14.67 -0.65
CA VAL A 56 2.93 -15.21 0.27
C VAL A 56 2.37 -15.15 1.68
N THR A 57 2.35 -16.30 2.39
CA THR A 57 1.88 -16.31 3.78
C THR A 57 2.94 -15.73 4.71
N LEU A 58 2.52 -15.09 5.79
CA LEU A 58 3.44 -14.63 6.81
C LEU A 58 4.18 -15.81 7.45
N SER A 59 3.50 -16.93 7.65
CA SER A 59 4.13 -18.17 8.14
C SER A 59 5.26 -18.68 7.23
N ASP A 60 5.12 -18.59 5.91
CA ASP A 60 6.17 -18.98 4.98
C ASP A 60 7.37 -18.02 5.04
N ILE A 61 7.13 -16.71 5.17
CA ILE A 61 8.21 -15.72 5.31
C ILE A 61 9.09 -16.03 6.53
N PHE A 62 8.47 -16.44 7.63
CA PHE A 62 9.15 -16.64 8.91
C PHE A 62 9.42 -18.12 9.26
N ALA A 63 9.15 -19.07 8.36
CA ALA A 63 9.23 -20.52 8.62
C ALA A 63 10.57 -21.00 9.19
N HIS A 64 11.67 -20.31 8.88
CA HIS A 64 13.02 -20.67 9.32
C HIS A 64 13.65 -19.63 10.27
N ILE A 65 12.81 -18.77 10.88
CA ILE A 65 13.28 -17.71 11.76
C ILE A 65 12.80 -17.98 13.19
N ASN A 66 13.76 -18.19 14.08
CA ASN A 66 13.46 -18.47 15.48
C ASN A 66 13.13 -17.20 16.27
N GLY A 67 12.32 -17.34 17.32
CA GLY A 67 11.99 -16.27 18.26
C GLY A 67 10.90 -15.31 17.75
N VAL A 68 10.18 -15.69 16.69
CA VAL A 68 9.07 -14.92 16.10
C VAL A 68 7.77 -15.71 16.21
N ASP A 69 6.80 -15.14 16.89
CA ASP A 69 5.41 -15.62 16.93
C ASP A 69 4.58 -14.83 15.91
N ILE A 70 3.98 -15.52 14.95
CA ILE A 70 3.05 -14.92 13.98
C ILE A 70 1.63 -15.16 14.45
N VAL A 71 0.90 -14.09 14.69
CA VAL A 71 -0.48 -14.15 15.20
C VAL A 71 -1.42 -13.53 14.17
N GLN A 72 -2.37 -14.32 13.68
CA GLN A 72 -3.46 -13.80 12.86
C GLN A 72 -4.57 -13.30 13.79
N ASP A 73 -4.59 -12.00 14.04
CA ASP A 73 -5.58 -11.36 14.92
C ASP A 73 -5.74 -9.88 14.57
N GLU A 74 -6.82 -9.26 15.05
CA GLU A 74 -7.06 -7.83 14.91
C GLU A 74 -6.87 -7.13 16.25
N VAL A 75 -5.87 -6.26 16.34
CA VAL A 75 -5.67 -5.41 17.52
C VAL A 75 -6.72 -4.31 17.53
N ILE A 76 -7.49 -4.25 18.61
CA ILE A 76 -8.61 -3.32 18.77
C ILE A 76 -8.34 -2.20 19.77
N SER A 77 -7.36 -2.37 20.67
CA SER A 77 -6.98 -1.33 21.62
C SER A 77 -5.51 -1.34 21.98
N ILE A 78 -5.01 -0.17 22.34
CA ILE A 78 -3.65 0.10 22.84
C ILE A 78 -3.78 0.82 24.18
N ASN A 79 -3.07 0.36 25.20
CA ASN A 79 -2.91 1.04 26.46
C ASN A 79 -1.41 1.29 26.73
N PRO A 80 -0.88 2.45 26.35
CA PRO A 80 0.53 2.79 26.52
C PRO A 80 0.98 2.81 27.98
N GLU A 81 0.12 3.27 28.92
CA GLU A 81 0.46 3.38 30.34
C GLU A 81 0.71 2.00 31.00
N LYS A 82 0.13 0.94 30.43
CA LYS A 82 0.29 -0.44 30.92
C LYS A 82 1.15 -1.30 30.02
N ASN A 83 1.66 -0.77 28.92
CA ASN A 83 2.40 -1.48 27.90
C ASN A 83 1.64 -2.72 27.38
N ILE A 84 0.34 -2.57 27.07
CA ILE A 84 -0.53 -3.65 26.63
C ILE A 84 -1.24 -3.26 25.33
N VAL A 85 -1.25 -4.17 24.37
CA VAL A 85 -2.20 -4.14 23.25
C VAL A 85 -3.18 -5.30 23.39
N ARG A 86 -4.42 -5.11 22.92
CA ARG A 86 -5.47 -6.12 23.00
C ARG A 86 -6.09 -6.37 21.64
N SER A 87 -6.26 -7.63 21.33
CA SER A 87 -7.25 -8.08 20.39
C SER A 87 -8.60 -8.30 21.09
N LYS A 88 -9.56 -8.94 20.41
CA LYS A 88 -10.85 -9.24 21.02
C LYS A 88 -10.71 -10.12 22.27
N ASP A 89 -9.88 -11.15 22.20
CA ASP A 89 -9.82 -12.21 23.18
C ASP A 89 -8.48 -12.29 23.92
N VAL A 90 -7.42 -11.67 23.40
CA VAL A 90 -6.05 -11.80 23.91
C VAL A 90 -5.45 -10.43 24.23
N ALA A 91 -4.67 -10.38 25.31
CA ALA A 91 -3.83 -9.24 25.68
C ALA A 91 -2.35 -9.60 25.45
N TYR A 92 -1.60 -8.69 24.86
CA TYR A 92 -0.18 -8.82 24.59
C TYR A 92 0.56 -7.72 25.33
N GLU A 93 1.37 -8.09 26.31
CA GLU A 93 2.29 -7.17 26.99
C GLU A 93 3.54 -6.98 26.13
N TYR A 94 4.12 -5.78 26.15
CA TYR A 94 5.31 -5.46 25.38
C TYR A 94 6.30 -4.60 26.17
N ASP A 95 7.59 -4.74 25.85
CA ASP A 95 8.63 -3.78 26.20
C ASP A 95 8.78 -2.71 25.12
N LYS A 96 8.55 -3.08 23.86
CA LYS A 96 8.57 -2.18 22.68
C LYS A 96 7.40 -2.50 21.76
N LEU A 97 6.73 -1.46 21.26
CA LEU A 97 5.62 -1.59 20.31
C LEU A 97 5.99 -0.91 18.98
N ILE A 98 5.80 -1.62 17.87
CA ILE A 98 5.94 -1.06 16.53
C ILE A 98 4.57 -1.08 15.85
N LEU A 99 4.06 0.11 15.55
CA LEU A 99 2.80 0.29 14.83
C LEU A 99 3.08 0.50 13.34
N SER A 100 2.63 -0.45 12.53
CA SER A 100 2.73 -0.40 11.07
C SER A 100 1.43 -0.86 10.38
N PRO A 101 0.24 -0.40 10.86
CA PRO A 101 -1.04 -0.86 10.33
C PRO A 101 -1.34 -0.32 8.92
N GLY A 102 -0.52 0.59 8.42
CA GLY A 102 -0.72 1.27 7.15
C GLY A 102 -1.92 2.22 7.17
N MET A 103 -2.43 2.51 5.96
CA MET A 103 -3.61 3.34 5.75
C MET A 103 -4.80 2.48 5.29
N VAL A 104 -6.00 2.94 5.55
CA VAL A 104 -7.24 2.29 5.09
C VAL A 104 -8.00 3.20 4.12
N PRO A 105 -8.86 2.66 3.24
CA PRO A 105 -9.66 3.48 2.34
C PRO A 105 -10.54 4.46 3.12
N ASP A 106 -10.59 5.68 2.63
CA ASP A 106 -11.52 6.71 3.11
C ASP A 106 -12.59 6.97 2.05
N ASN A 107 -13.84 7.01 2.49
CA ASN A 107 -14.95 7.39 1.63
C ASN A 107 -15.13 8.92 1.50
N LEU A 108 -14.28 9.71 2.14
CA LEU A 108 -14.29 11.18 2.15
C LEU A 108 -15.66 11.79 2.53
N GLY A 109 -16.46 11.07 3.34
CA GLY A 109 -17.82 11.48 3.68
C GLY A 109 -18.83 11.38 2.54
N ILE A 110 -18.45 10.83 1.38
CA ILE A 110 -19.30 10.80 0.18
C ILE A 110 -20.31 9.64 0.29
N SER A 111 -21.59 9.99 0.13
CA SER A 111 -22.68 9.02 0.19
C SER A 111 -22.56 7.98 -0.93
N GLY A 112 -22.88 6.71 -0.60
CA GLY A 112 -22.93 5.59 -1.53
C GLY A 112 -21.57 4.97 -1.87
N VAL A 113 -20.43 5.54 -1.49
CA VAL A 113 -19.10 4.97 -1.76
C VAL A 113 -19.00 3.56 -1.19
N LYS A 114 -19.30 3.37 0.10
CA LYS A 114 -19.22 2.03 0.74
C LYS A 114 -20.14 0.99 0.11
N SER A 115 -21.30 1.41 -0.42
CA SER A 115 -22.35 0.50 -0.91
C SER A 115 -22.23 0.20 -2.41
N HIS A 116 -21.65 1.10 -3.19
CA HIS A 116 -21.72 1.06 -4.65
C HIS A 116 -20.37 1.06 -5.35
N THR A 117 -19.25 1.08 -4.60
CA THR A 117 -17.92 1.00 -5.21
C THR A 117 -17.23 -0.33 -4.90
N LEU A 118 -16.25 -0.65 -5.73
CA LEU A 118 -15.35 -1.78 -5.56
C LEU A 118 -14.00 -1.27 -5.02
N SER A 119 -13.47 -2.00 -4.04
CA SER A 119 -12.12 -1.81 -3.53
C SER A 119 -11.10 -2.52 -4.43
N ILE A 120 -9.83 -2.12 -4.32
CA ILE A 120 -8.70 -2.70 -5.04
C ILE A 120 -7.49 -2.88 -4.10
N ARG A 121 -7.74 -3.28 -2.86
CA ARG A 121 -6.74 -3.30 -1.78
C ARG A 121 -6.08 -4.65 -1.54
N ASN A 122 -6.70 -5.72 -1.97
CA ASN A 122 -6.23 -7.08 -1.76
C ASN A 122 -6.63 -8.00 -2.91
N LEU A 123 -6.16 -9.25 -2.87
CA LEU A 123 -6.45 -10.25 -3.90
C LEU A 123 -7.94 -10.57 -4.02
N GLU A 124 -8.66 -10.59 -2.91
CA GLU A 124 -10.10 -10.87 -2.91
C GLU A 124 -10.88 -9.77 -3.62
N ASP A 125 -10.46 -8.51 -3.45
CA ASP A 125 -11.03 -7.37 -4.17
C ASP A 125 -10.82 -7.52 -5.69
N ILE A 126 -9.62 -7.90 -6.11
CA ILE A 126 -9.29 -8.13 -7.53
C ILE A 126 -10.13 -9.28 -8.09
N ASP A 127 -10.28 -10.39 -7.36
CA ASP A 127 -11.10 -11.51 -7.79
C ASP A 127 -12.59 -11.15 -7.89
N LYS A 128 -13.12 -10.36 -6.94
CA LYS A 128 -14.50 -9.84 -7.01
C LYS A 128 -14.68 -8.91 -8.20
N LEU A 129 -13.72 -8.02 -8.45
CA LEU A 129 -13.74 -7.10 -9.59
C LEU A 129 -13.75 -7.89 -10.91
N ARG A 130 -12.83 -8.84 -11.11
CA ARG A 130 -12.77 -9.66 -12.33
C ARG A 130 -14.07 -10.43 -12.57
N LYS A 131 -14.58 -11.16 -11.58
CA LYS A 131 -15.87 -11.89 -11.69
C LYS A 131 -17.01 -10.97 -12.11
N ARG A 132 -17.06 -9.75 -11.57
CA ARG A 132 -18.09 -8.79 -11.92
C ARG A 132 -17.95 -8.27 -13.36
N LEU A 133 -16.73 -8.01 -13.81
CA LEU A 133 -16.45 -7.54 -15.18
C LEU A 133 -16.70 -8.66 -16.22
N GLU A 134 -16.40 -9.92 -15.88
CA GLU A 134 -16.62 -11.08 -16.75
C GLU A 134 -18.12 -11.34 -17.05
N VAL A 135 -19.02 -10.93 -16.15
CA VAL A 135 -20.49 -11.06 -16.37
C VAL A 135 -20.99 -10.17 -17.50
N ASN A 136 -20.40 -8.95 -17.64
CA ASN A 136 -20.76 -8.06 -18.73
C ASN A 136 -19.60 -7.10 -19.05
N THR A 137 -18.83 -7.45 -20.05
CA THR A 137 -17.65 -6.69 -20.50
C THR A 137 -17.98 -5.34 -21.14
N LYS A 138 -19.24 -5.11 -21.55
CA LYS A 138 -19.67 -3.86 -22.21
C LYS A 138 -20.11 -2.76 -21.23
N GLU A 139 -20.12 -3.05 -19.95
CA GLU A 139 -20.50 -2.05 -18.95
C GLU A 139 -19.40 -1.01 -18.75
N LYS A 140 -19.82 0.25 -18.60
CA LYS A 140 -18.92 1.37 -18.33
C LYS A 140 -18.26 1.23 -16.97
N ILE A 141 -16.95 1.51 -16.94
CA ILE A 141 -16.12 1.49 -15.76
C ILE A 141 -15.70 2.91 -15.40
N ALA A 142 -15.90 3.30 -14.16
CA ALA A 142 -15.36 4.54 -13.63
C ALA A 142 -14.34 4.24 -12.53
N ILE A 143 -13.18 4.89 -12.58
CA ILE A 143 -12.16 4.86 -11.55
C ILE A 143 -12.10 6.24 -10.92
N ILE A 144 -12.34 6.33 -9.63
CA ILE A 144 -12.33 7.59 -8.88
C ILE A 144 -11.01 7.71 -8.14
N GLY A 145 -10.23 8.73 -8.48
CA GLY A 145 -8.87 8.97 -8.00
C GLY A 145 -7.83 8.76 -9.10
N ALA A 146 -7.13 9.82 -9.53
CA ALA A 146 -6.06 9.79 -10.52
C ALA A 146 -4.66 9.84 -9.89
N GLY A 147 -4.53 9.36 -8.65
CA GLY A 147 -3.27 9.04 -8.00
C GLY A 147 -2.61 7.78 -8.60
N PRO A 148 -1.46 7.33 -8.04
CA PRO A 148 -0.75 6.15 -8.54
C PRO A 148 -1.65 4.92 -8.72
N ALA A 149 -2.40 4.53 -7.68
CA ALA A 149 -3.26 3.35 -7.74
C ALA A 149 -4.32 3.43 -8.86
N GLY A 150 -5.04 4.56 -8.98
CA GLY A 150 -6.05 4.72 -10.03
C GLY A 150 -5.47 4.67 -11.44
N VAL A 151 -4.28 5.24 -11.63
CA VAL A 151 -3.56 5.22 -12.91
C VAL A 151 -3.07 3.81 -13.26
N GLU A 152 -2.49 3.08 -12.30
CA GLU A 152 -2.06 1.70 -12.45
C GLU A 152 -3.20 0.76 -12.82
N PHE A 153 -4.31 0.86 -12.08
CA PHE A 153 -5.49 0.03 -12.33
C PHE A 153 -6.21 0.38 -13.63
N ALA A 154 -6.23 1.65 -14.04
CA ALA A 154 -6.78 2.03 -15.32
C ALA A 154 -6.01 1.37 -16.49
N GLY A 155 -4.66 1.41 -16.43
CA GLY A 155 -3.82 0.73 -17.41
C GLY A 155 -3.99 -0.79 -17.41
N ALA A 156 -4.02 -1.40 -16.22
CA ALA A 156 -4.19 -2.85 -16.08
C ALA A 156 -5.55 -3.36 -16.60
N LEU A 157 -6.61 -2.61 -16.33
CA LEU A 157 -7.94 -2.92 -16.87
C LEU A 157 -7.98 -2.85 -18.39
N SER A 158 -7.39 -1.82 -18.99
CA SER A 158 -7.31 -1.70 -20.44
C SER A 158 -6.57 -2.90 -21.07
N GLU A 159 -5.44 -3.33 -20.49
CA GLU A 159 -4.73 -4.54 -20.96
C GLU A 159 -5.51 -5.83 -20.76
N TRP A 160 -6.23 -5.96 -19.64
CA TRP A 160 -7.06 -7.14 -19.41
C TRP A 160 -8.19 -7.26 -20.44
N TYR A 161 -8.83 -6.15 -20.82
CA TYR A 161 -9.83 -6.13 -21.87
C TYR A 161 -9.25 -6.45 -23.25
N GLU A 162 -8.07 -5.89 -23.57
CA GLU A 162 -7.34 -6.21 -24.80
C GLU A 162 -7.01 -7.72 -24.89
N ALA A 163 -6.63 -8.34 -23.75
CA ALA A 163 -6.30 -9.77 -23.70
C ALA A 163 -7.50 -10.70 -23.93
N ILE A 164 -8.72 -10.21 -23.82
CA ILE A 164 -9.97 -10.94 -24.11
C ILE A 164 -10.65 -10.45 -25.41
N ASP A 165 -9.92 -9.73 -26.25
CA ASP A 165 -10.42 -9.16 -27.52
C ASP A 165 -11.63 -8.22 -27.37
N GLU A 166 -11.70 -7.51 -26.24
CA GLU A 166 -12.76 -6.55 -25.94
C GLU A 166 -12.19 -5.12 -25.74
N VAL A 167 -13.05 -4.13 -25.87
CA VAL A 167 -12.69 -2.72 -25.64
C VAL A 167 -13.40 -2.18 -24.40
N ALA A 168 -12.63 -1.76 -23.40
CA ALA A 168 -13.17 -1.18 -22.17
C ALA A 168 -13.58 0.29 -22.34
N ASP A 169 -14.79 0.65 -21.86
CA ASP A 169 -15.16 2.07 -21.68
C ASP A 169 -14.76 2.53 -20.28
N ILE A 170 -13.49 2.92 -20.11
CA ILE A 170 -12.91 3.34 -18.84
C ILE A 170 -12.85 4.86 -18.76
N THR A 171 -13.39 5.42 -17.65
CA THR A 171 -13.26 6.84 -17.30
C THR A 171 -12.53 6.98 -15.96
N LEU A 172 -11.40 7.67 -15.97
CA LEU A 172 -10.63 8.05 -14.79
C LEU A 172 -11.05 9.45 -14.35
N ILE A 173 -11.52 9.59 -13.10
CA ILE A 173 -12.13 10.82 -12.56
C ILE A 173 -11.30 11.30 -11.37
N ASP A 174 -11.00 12.62 -11.34
CA ASP A 174 -10.31 13.23 -10.20
C ASP A 174 -10.74 14.69 -9.98
N SER A 175 -10.77 15.09 -8.73
CA SER A 175 -11.05 16.49 -8.34
C SER A 175 -9.88 17.42 -8.63
N GLY A 176 -8.67 16.90 -8.72
CA GLY A 176 -7.46 17.66 -9.02
C GLY A 176 -7.36 18.09 -10.48
N ASN A 177 -6.34 18.88 -10.78
CA ASN A 177 -6.12 19.45 -12.10
C ASN A 177 -5.18 18.62 -12.99
N ARG A 178 -4.63 17.52 -12.47
CA ARG A 178 -3.71 16.61 -13.19
C ARG A 178 -3.70 15.21 -12.62
N VAL A 179 -3.37 14.22 -13.42
CA VAL A 179 -3.09 12.87 -12.93
C VAL A 179 -1.75 12.86 -12.19
N LEU A 180 -1.55 11.90 -11.28
CA LEU A 180 -0.32 11.73 -10.50
C LEU A 180 0.11 13.03 -9.79
N PRO A 181 -0.72 13.60 -8.92
CA PRO A 181 -0.44 14.92 -8.31
C PRO A 181 0.84 14.94 -7.47
N THR A 182 1.27 13.81 -6.93
CA THR A 182 2.48 13.65 -6.11
C THR A 182 3.76 13.46 -6.91
N PHE A 183 3.66 13.27 -8.24
CA PHE A 183 4.79 13.15 -9.17
C PHE A 183 5.10 14.48 -9.86
N SER A 184 6.19 14.51 -10.64
CA SER A 184 6.55 15.66 -11.45
C SER A 184 5.48 16.01 -12.50
N LYS A 185 5.49 17.26 -13.00
CA LYS A 185 4.61 17.65 -14.12
C LYS A 185 4.88 16.84 -15.38
N THR A 186 6.12 16.40 -15.58
CA THR A 186 6.52 15.54 -16.70
C THR A 186 5.87 14.17 -16.59
N ALA A 187 5.88 13.55 -15.40
CA ALA A 187 5.17 12.30 -15.13
C ALA A 187 3.68 12.41 -15.48
N SER A 188 3.03 13.46 -14.96
CA SER A 188 1.61 13.73 -15.21
C SER A 188 1.28 13.83 -16.70
N ARG A 189 2.11 14.56 -17.47
CA ARG A 189 1.93 14.73 -18.92
C ARG A 189 2.11 13.42 -19.69
N LEU A 190 3.18 12.66 -19.38
CA LEU A 190 3.47 11.40 -20.05
C LEU A 190 2.45 10.31 -19.69
N ALA A 191 2.07 10.19 -18.41
CA ALA A 191 1.03 9.29 -17.95
C ALA A 191 -0.33 9.60 -18.61
N SER A 192 -0.73 10.89 -18.65
CA SER A 192 -1.98 11.29 -19.31
C SER A 192 -2.00 10.93 -20.80
N ARG A 193 -0.86 11.09 -21.49
CA ARG A 193 -0.74 10.69 -22.90
C ARG A 193 -0.92 9.18 -23.01
N LYS A 194 -0.15 8.38 -22.25
CA LYS A 194 -0.23 6.92 -22.30
C LYS A 194 -1.63 6.40 -22.02
N LEU A 195 -2.32 6.94 -21.00
CA LEU A 195 -3.70 6.55 -20.69
C LEU A 195 -4.66 6.84 -21.84
N ARG A 196 -4.55 8.01 -22.50
CA ARG A 196 -5.38 8.35 -23.66
C ARG A 196 -5.07 7.45 -24.87
N ASP A 197 -3.79 7.14 -25.09
CA ASP A 197 -3.36 6.22 -26.16
C ASP A 197 -3.95 4.81 -25.97
N MET A 198 -4.28 4.43 -24.71
CA MET A 198 -4.99 3.20 -24.33
C MET A 198 -6.53 3.35 -24.33
N GLY A 199 -7.07 4.46 -24.85
CA GLY A 199 -8.51 4.70 -24.93
C GLY A 199 -9.17 5.17 -23.62
N ILE A 200 -8.42 5.42 -22.56
CA ILE A 200 -8.96 5.81 -21.26
C ILE A 200 -9.35 7.30 -21.26
N LYS A 201 -10.61 7.57 -20.92
CA LYS A 201 -11.15 8.94 -20.76
C LYS A 201 -10.68 9.53 -19.43
N ILE A 202 -10.12 10.73 -19.44
CA ILE A 202 -9.63 11.41 -18.23
C ILE A 202 -10.51 12.62 -17.95
N GLN A 203 -11.15 12.66 -16.78
CA GLN A 203 -12.05 13.71 -16.31
C GLN A 203 -11.46 14.36 -15.03
N LEU A 204 -10.73 15.44 -15.21
CA LEU A 204 -10.13 16.21 -14.11
C LEU A 204 -11.00 17.40 -13.70
N LYS A 205 -10.74 17.95 -12.49
CA LYS A 205 -11.53 19.01 -11.87
C LYS A 205 -13.01 18.61 -11.70
N ARG A 206 -13.23 17.33 -11.43
CA ARG A 206 -14.53 16.71 -11.25
C ARG A 206 -14.62 16.09 -9.84
N SER A 207 -15.27 16.79 -8.94
CA SER A 207 -15.48 16.31 -7.56
C SER A 207 -16.72 15.45 -7.48
N VAL A 208 -16.56 14.22 -6.96
CA VAL A 208 -17.67 13.32 -6.68
C VAL A 208 -18.46 13.85 -5.48
N GLN A 209 -19.78 13.90 -5.60
CA GLN A 209 -20.70 14.31 -4.54
C GLN A 209 -21.50 13.14 -4.00
N GLU A 210 -21.87 12.19 -4.86
CA GLU A 210 -22.61 10.98 -4.48
C GLU A 210 -22.31 9.86 -5.47
N VAL A 211 -22.31 8.62 -4.98
CA VAL A 211 -22.20 7.41 -5.80
C VAL A 211 -23.48 6.59 -5.70
N LYS A 212 -24.06 6.24 -6.85
CA LYS A 212 -25.25 5.38 -6.97
C LYS A 212 -24.90 4.07 -7.69
N SER A 213 -25.80 3.12 -7.67
CA SER A 213 -25.60 1.80 -8.27
C SER A 213 -25.32 1.79 -9.77
N SER A 214 -25.69 2.86 -10.49
CA SER A 214 -25.59 2.95 -11.95
C SER A 214 -24.91 4.22 -12.46
N HIS A 215 -24.56 5.15 -11.57
CA HIS A 215 -23.96 6.42 -11.97
C HIS A 215 -23.28 7.15 -10.81
N ILE A 216 -22.45 8.11 -11.15
CA ILE A 216 -21.72 8.99 -10.23
C ILE A 216 -22.24 10.41 -10.43
N VAL A 217 -22.65 11.05 -9.34
CA VAL A 217 -23.03 12.48 -9.31
C VAL A 217 -21.77 13.29 -9.04
N LEU A 218 -21.49 14.23 -9.93
CA LEU A 218 -20.34 15.13 -9.84
C LEU A 218 -20.82 16.58 -9.60
N ASN A 219 -19.87 17.45 -9.23
CA ASN A 219 -20.14 18.89 -9.08
C ASN A 219 -20.72 19.57 -10.34
N ASN A 220 -20.57 18.96 -11.51
CA ASN A 220 -21.00 19.50 -12.80
C ASN A 220 -21.49 18.42 -13.77
N GLY A 221 -22.40 17.58 -13.32
CA GLY A 221 -23.07 16.58 -14.13
C GLY A 221 -23.04 15.18 -13.56
N VAL A 222 -23.39 14.21 -14.37
CA VAL A 222 -23.52 12.80 -14.00
C VAL A 222 -22.73 11.96 -14.99
N ILE A 223 -22.03 10.94 -14.50
CA ILE A 223 -21.34 9.95 -15.32
C ILE A 223 -22.01 8.59 -15.10
N PRO A 224 -22.58 7.96 -16.12
CA PRO A 224 -23.13 6.62 -16.00
C PRO A 224 -21.99 5.61 -15.91
N ALA A 225 -22.00 4.78 -14.89
CA ALA A 225 -21.11 3.65 -14.69
C ALA A 225 -21.74 2.67 -13.72
N LYS A 226 -21.67 1.37 -14.01
CA LYS A 226 -22.09 0.32 -13.09
C LYS A 226 -20.92 -0.27 -12.31
N ASN A 227 -19.75 -0.30 -12.93
CA ASN A 227 -18.51 -0.73 -12.28
C ASN A 227 -17.74 0.49 -11.81
N ILE A 228 -17.84 0.82 -10.54
CA ILE A 228 -17.23 2.01 -9.96
C ILE A 228 -16.11 1.55 -9.00
N ILE A 229 -14.88 1.91 -9.30
CA ILE A 229 -13.69 1.58 -8.51
C ILE A 229 -13.28 2.81 -7.71
N TRP A 230 -13.13 2.64 -6.40
CA TRP A 230 -12.70 3.71 -5.51
C TRP A 230 -11.20 3.59 -5.24
N ALA A 231 -10.42 4.51 -5.81
CA ALA A 231 -8.97 4.64 -5.65
C ALA A 231 -8.59 6.00 -5.03
N ALA A 232 -9.55 6.72 -4.46
CA ALA A 232 -9.37 8.04 -3.85
C ALA A 232 -9.51 7.98 -2.34
N GLY A 233 -8.65 8.76 -1.65
CA GLY A 233 -8.72 8.92 -0.21
C GLY A 233 -8.20 7.71 0.58
N GLU A 234 -7.36 8.03 1.54
CA GLU A 234 -6.87 7.11 2.56
C GLU A 234 -6.92 7.81 3.90
N THR A 235 -7.20 7.05 4.95
CA THR A 235 -7.19 7.54 6.32
C THR A 235 -6.43 6.58 7.23
N LEU A 236 -6.09 7.06 8.42
CA LEU A 236 -5.44 6.23 9.43
C LEU A 236 -6.31 5.04 9.81
N SER A 237 -5.67 3.91 10.05
CA SER A 237 -6.32 2.70 10.56
C SER A 237 -7.11 2.98 11.85
N PRO A 238 -8.27 2.31 12.07
CA PRO A 238 -9.07 2.45 13.28
C PRO A 238 -8.30 2.26 14.59
N ILE A 239 -7.25 1.44 14.59
CA ILE A 239 -6.40 1.27 15.77
C ILE A 239 -5.66 2.55 16.16
N ILE A 240 -5.37 3.43 15.21
CA ILE A 240 -4.77 4.74 15.50
C ILE A 240 -5.87 5.76 15.85
N THR A 241 -6.92 5.86 15.02
CA THR A 241 -7.95 6.89 15.20
C THR A 241 -8.76 6.76 16.49
N LYS A 242 -8.87 5.55 17.05
CA LYS A 242 -9.49 5.32 18.36
C LYS A 242 -8.59 5.70 19.54
N HIS A 243 -7.32 5.97 19.30
CA HIS A 243 -6.31 6.23 20.34
C HIS A 243 -5.57 7.57 20.14
N VAL A 244 -6.23 8.53 19.48
CA VAL A 244 -5.67 9.87 19.22
C VAL A 244 -5.25 10.64 20.47
N GLN A 245 -5.76 10.27 21.64
CA GLN A 245 -5.32 10.86 22.90
C GLN A 245 -3.84 10.59 23.22
N TYR A 246 -3.25 9.55 22.63
CA TYR A 246 -1.84 9.19 22.82
C TYR A 246 -0.96 9.64 21.64
N PHE A 247 -1.55 9.93 20.48
CA PHE A 247 -0.81 10.19 19.25
C PHE A 247 -1.17 11.55 18.66
N GLY A 248 -0.19 12.42 18.45
CA GLY A 248 -0.37 13.61 17.64
C GLY A 248 -0.69 13.24 16.19
N ILE A 249 -1.74 13.83 15.62
CA ILE A 249 -2.12 13.59 14.22
C ILE A 249 -1.94 14.88 13.44
N GLU A 250 -1.19 14.80 12.34
CA GLU A 250 -0.97 15.91 11.44
C GLU A 250 -0.99 15.40 9.98
N GLU A 251 -1.69 16.11 9.10
CA GLU A 251 -1.86 15.74 7.69
C GLU A 251 -2.32 14.27 7.50
N ASN A 252 -3.23 13.82 8.35
CA ASN A 252 -3.75 12.45 8.36
C ASN A 252 -2.64 11.38 8.58
N ARG A 253 -1.61 11.70 9.37
CA ARG A 253 -0.53 10.81 9.79
C ARG A 253 -0.18 11.02 11.25
N VAL A 254 0.40 10.01 11.86
CA VAL A 254 0.89 10.07 13.24
C VAL A 254 2.20 10.87 13.28
N GLN A 255 2.24 11.91 14.11
CA GLN A 255 3.48 12.63 14.39
C GLN A 255 4.47 11.71 15.09
N VAL A 256 5.71 11.74 14.67
CA VAL A 256 6.82 11.02 15.27
C VAL A 256 8.01 11.95 15.48
N ASP A 257 8.84 11.62 16.43
CA ASP A 257 10.10 12.33 16.67
C ASP A 257 11.20 11.93 15.65
N ASP A 258 12.42 12.43 15.88
CA ASP A 258 13.59 12.11 15.07
C ASP A 258 14.00 10.63 15.08
N PHE A 259 13.42 9.82 15.95
CA PHE A 259 13.67 8.39 16.09
C PHE A 259 12.48 7.51 15.65
N LEU A 260 11.46 8.13 15.04
CA LEU A 260 10.19 7.50 14.64
C LEU A 260 9.36 7.02 15.84
N GLU A 261 9.57 7.60 17.02
CA GLU A 261 8.84 7.35 18.23
C GLU A 261 7.67 8.32 18.35
N ALA A 262 6.45 7.82 18.58
CA ALA A 262 5.23 8.61 18.73
C ALA A 262 4.77 8.73 20.19
N TYR A 263 5.20 7.80 21.04
CA TYR A 263 4.99 7.74 22.46
C TYR A 263 6.12 6.90 23.06
N GLU A 264 6.38 7.00 24.36
CA GLU A 264 7.45 6.24 25.02
C GLU A 264 7.36 4.75 24.65
N ASP A 265 8.44 4.21 24.08
CA ASP A 265 8.56 2.82 23.61
C ASP A 265 7.57 2.38 22.51
N ILE A 266 6.90 3.35 21.87
CA ILE A 266 5.98 3.10 20.75
C ILE A 266 6.45 3.80 19.49
N TYR A 267 6.88 3.03 18.51
CA TYR A 267 7.35 3.49 17.22
C TYR A 267 6.24 3.37 16.18
N VAL A 268 6.12 4.36 15.29
CA VAL A 268 5.15 4.33 14.18
C VAL A 268 5.91 4.42 12.86
N ILE A 269 5.69 3.44 11.98
CA ILE A 269 6.43 3.31 10.72
C ILE A 269 5.51 2.99 9.54
N GLY A 270 6.02 3.22 8.33
CA GLY A 270 5.26 3.02 7.09
C GLY A 270 4.31 4.17 6.79
N ASP A 271 3.23 3.89 6.08
CA ASP A 271 2.36 4.91 5.50
C ASP A 271 1.61 5.76 6.54
N CYS A 272 1.41 5.22 7.74
CA CYS A 272 0.72 5.94 8.83
C CYS A 272 1.62 6.91 9.61
N ALA A 273 2.95 6.85 9.46
CA ALA A 273 3.89 7.77 10.11
C ALA A 273 4.00 9.11 9.36
N LYS A 274 4.09 10.23 10.06
CA LYS A 274 4.48 11.51 9.46
C LYS A 274 6.00 11.62 9.38
N ALA A 275 6.58 10.94 8.41
CA ALA A 275 8.03 10.91 8.20
C ALA A 275 8.36 10.92 6.70
N SER A 276 9.59 11.29 6.35
CA SER A 276 10.07 11.19 4.97
C SER A 276 10.05 9.72 4.50
N GLY A 277 9.53 9.47 3.31
CA GLY A 277 9.37 8.11 2.75
C GLY A 277 8.01 7.47 3.00
N SER A 278 7.13 8.07 3.81
CA SER A 278 5.76 7.55 4.02
C SER A 278 4.97 7.54 2.71
N GLY A 279 4.19 6.47 2.50
CA GLY A 279 3.43 6.25 1.27
C GLY A 279 4.21 5.52 0.18
N THR A 280 5.41 5.00 0.48
CA THR A 280 6.20 4.18 -0.44
C THR A 280 6.70 2.89 0.22
N ALA A 281 6.78 1.80 -0.54
CA ALA A 281 7.30 0.53 -0.02
C ALA A 281 8.78 0.63 0.37
N ASP A 282 9.59 1.38 -0.38
CA ASP A 282 11.00 1.63 -0.07
C ASP A 282 11.14 2.40 1.25
N GLY A 283 10.34 3.45 1.45
CA GLY A 283 10.30 4.20 2.70
C GLY A 283 9.86 3.36 3.90
N ALA A 284 8.83 2.53 3.72
CA ALA A 284 8.36 1.61 4.77
C ALA A 284 9.45 0.63 5.21
N ILE A 285 10.21 0.07 4.26
CA ILE A 285 11.35 -0.80 4.53
C ILE A 285 12.46 -0.05 5.26
N TYR A 286 12.78 1.17 4.80
CA TYR A 286 13.85 1.97 5.39
C TYR A 286 13.53 2.43 6.82
N MET A 287 12.27 2.84 7.09
CA MET A 287 11.83 3.13 8.46
C MET A 287 11.95 1.90 9.37
N ALA A 288 11.58 0.73 8.87
CA ALA A 288 11.67 -0.52 9.62
C ALA A 288 13.11 -0.90 9.99
N GLU A 289 14.05 -0.80 9.03
CA GLU A 289 15.48 -1.00 9.26
C GLU A 289 16.03 -0.02 10.30
N TYR A 290 15.60 1.23 10.18
CA TYR A 290 16.03 2.28 11.11
C TYR A 290 15.54 2.01 12.53
N VAL A 291 14.22 1.75 12.73
CA VAL A 291 13.65 1.51 14.06
C VAL A 291 14.23 0.24 14.69
N ALA A 292 14.38 -0.85 13.92
CA ALA A 292 15.02 -2.06 14.44
C ALA A 292 16.44 -1.78 14.92
N LYS A 293 17.24 -1.03 14.14
CA LYS A 293 18.59 -0.62 14.51
C LYS A 293 18.61 0.31 15.73
N HIS A 294 17.66 1.24 15.81
CA HIS A 294 17.52 2.14 16.95
C HIS A 294 17.24 1.37 18.24
N ILE A 295 16.27 0.45 18.22
CA ILE A 295 15.95 -0.42 19.36
C ILE A 295 17.19 -1.23 19.81
N ILE A 296 17.93 -1.83 18.87
CA ILE A 296 19.15 -2.60 19.15
C ILE A 296 20.22 -1.70 19.79
N HIS A 297 20.43 -0.49 19.26
CA HIS A 297 21.40 0.46 19.83
C HIS A 297 21.01 0.84 21.26
N THR A 298 19.73 1.14 21.50
CA THR A 298 19.23 1.49 22.85
C THR A 298 19.45 0.34 23.83
N MET A 299 19.16 -0.90 23.43
CA MET A 299 19.46 -2.10 24.26
C MET A 299 20.95 -2.23 24.61
N MET A 300 21.84 -1.81 23.72
CA MET A 300 23.28 -1.84 23.93
C MET A 300 23.83 -0.59 24.65
N GLY A 301 22.98 0.33 25.08
CA GLY A 301 23.38 1.62 25.64
C GLY A 301 24.07 2.54 24.63
N ARG A 302 23.86 2.36 23.33
CA ARG A 302 24.45 3.15 22.27
C ARG A 302 23.47 4.22 21.78
N LYS A 303 24.01 5.37 21.36
CA LYS A 303 23.21 6.44 20.73
C LYS A 303 22.94 6.13 19.27
N SER A 304 21.73 6.39 18.82
CA SER A 304 21.37 6.40 17.40
C SER A 304 21.50 7.81 16.83
N ARG A 305 21.67 7.91 15.53
CA ARG A 305 21.52 9.19 14.81
C ARG A 305 20.05 9.39 14.48
N PRO A 306 19.57 10.64 14.33
CA PRO A 306 18.22 10.91 13.84
C PRO A 306 17.90 10.17 12.53
N TYR A 307 16.63 9.86 12.36
CA TYR A 307 16.12 9.26 11.11
C TYR A 307 16.34 10.22 9.94
N HIS A 308 16.90 9.72 8.87
CA HIS A 308 17.08 10.46 7.64
C HIS A 308 16.83 9.55 6.44
N HIS A 309 15.79 9.86 5.69
CA HIS A 309 15.45 9.09 4.50
C HIS A 309 16.20 9.60 3.26
N LYS A 310 16.60 8.67 2.41
CA LYS A 310 17.13 8.98 1.08
C LYS A 310 15.98 9.45 0.16
N PRO A 311 16.28 10.22 -0.89
CA PRO A 311 15.27 10.64 -1.85
C PRO A 311 14.50 9.44 -2.43
N ASP A 312 13.17 9.53 -2.37
CA ASP A 312 12.27 8.47 -2.87
C ASP A 312 12.47 8.18 -4.34
N ILE A 313 12.43 6.91 -4.69
CA ILE A 313 12.20 6.48 -6.06
C ILE A 313 10.68 6.40 -6.25
N LYS A 314 10.13 7.29 -7.07
CA LYS A 314 8.72 7.26 -7.43
C LYS A 314 8.56 6.53 -8.74
N SER A 315 7.66 5.56 -8.79
CA SER A 315 7.41 4.79 -10.00
C SER A 315 5.94 4.46 -10.15
N VAL A 316 5.44 4.46 -11.38
CA VAL A 316 4.06 4.13 -11.72
C VAL A 316 4.04 3.39 -13.06
N PRO A 317 3.57 2.13 -13.11
CA PRO A 317 3.32 1.43 -14.35
C PRO A 317 1.96 1.81 -14.94
N ILE A 318 1.86 1.80 -16.25
CA ILE A 318 0.60 1.93 -17.01
C ILE A 318 0.58 0.82 -18.05
N GLY A 319 -0.05 -0.28 -17.70
CA GLY A 319 0.09 -1.54 -18.41
C GLY A 319 1.44 -2.21 -18.16
N SER A 320 1.66 -3.34 -18.86
CA SER A 320 2.82 -4.22 -18.64
C SER A 320 4.12 -3.69 -19.24
N ASN A 321 4.04 -2.93 -20.33
CA ASN A 321 5.18 -2.52 -21.15
C ASN A 321 5.56 -1.05 -21.02
N TRP A 322 4.92 -0.32 -20.10
CA TRP A 322 5.19 1.09 -19.89
C TRP A 322 5.18 1.43 -18.40
N ALA A 323 6.20 2.09 -17.94
CA ALA A 323 6.21 2.72 -16.62
C ALA A 323 6.95 4.06 -16.66
N TYR A 324 6.68 4.89 -15.69
CA TYR A 324 7.42 6.09 -15.38
C TYR A 324 8.13 5.91 -14.05
N VAL A 325 9.42 6.20 -14.01
CA VAL A 325 10.26 6.13 -12.80
C VAL A 325 11.02 7.42 -12.68
N GLU A 326 10.99 8.06 -11.52
CA GLU A 326 11.74 9.30 -11.25
C GLU A 326 12.42 9.26 -9.88
N GLN A 327 13.61 9.86 -9.81
CA GLN A 327 14.34 10.10 -8.57
C GLN A 327 15.19 11.37 -8.72
N SER A 328 15.09 12.30 -7.79
CA SER A 328 15.92 13.52 -7.72
C SER A 328 15.98 14.32 -9.05
N GLY A 329 14.86 14.41 -9.77
CA GLY A 329 14.77 15.16 -11.02
C GLY A 329 15.18 14.38 -12.29
N ILE A 330 15.76 13.21 -12.14
CA ILE A 330 16.06 12.29 -13.25
C ILE A 330 14.88 11.34 -13.44
N TYR A 331 14.51 11.06 -14.68
CA TYR A 331 13.44 10.12 -14.96
C TYR A 331 13.74 9.21 -16.15
N VAL A 332 13.06 8.07 -16.15
CA VAL A 332 13.04 7.11 -17.25
C VAL A 332 11.57 6.73 -17.50
N SER A 333 11.16 6.53 -18.75
CA SER A 333 9.78 6.16 -19.09
C SER A 333 9.71 5.16 -20.25
N GLY A 334 8.50 4.62 -20.51
CA GLY A 334 8.29 3.65 -21.55
C GLY A 334 8.78 2.25 -21.20
N LYS A 335 9.28 1.50 -22.17
CA LYS A 335 9.77 0.13 -21.97
C LYS A 335 10.97 0.07 -21.00
N LEU A 336 11.90 1.01 -21.09
CA LEU A 336 13.01 1.12 -20.13
C LEU A 336 12.50 1.42 -18.74
N GLY A 337 11.50 2.29 -18.60
CA GLY A 337 10.82 2.54 -17.32
C GLY A 337 10.20 1.28 -16.74
N SER A 338 9.55 0.45 -17.58
CA SER A 338 8.97 -0.83 -17.14
C SER A 338 10.03 -1.81 -16.64
N LEU A 339 11.16 -1.94 -17.32
CA LEU A 339 12.30 -2.77 -16.87
C LEU A 339 12.88 -2.26 -15.55
N THR A 340 13.10 -0.94 -15.45
CA THR A 340 13.59 -0.31 -14.21
C THR A 340 12.63 -0.54 -13.05
N ARG A 341 11.32 -0.38 -13.27
CA ARG A 341 10.28 -0.66 -12.26
C ARG A 341 10.30 -2.11 -11.80
N SER A 342 10.41 -3.06 -12.73
CA SER A 342 10.48 -4.49 -12.40
C SER A 342 11.69 -4.81 -11.52
N GLU A 343 12.86 -4.21 -11.78
CA GLU A 343 14.04 -4.41 -10.92
C GLU A 343 13.87 -3.78 -9.54
N ILE A 344 13.21 -2.61 -9.44
CA ILE A 344 12.87 -1.99 -8.15
C ILE A 344 11.96 -2.93 -7.35
N GLU A 345 10.90 -3.47 -7.96
CA GLU A 345 10.00 -4.41 -7.30
C GLU A 345 10.74 -5.67 -6.84
N ASN A 346 11.56 -6.27 -7.69
CA ASN A 346 12.36 -7.43 -7.35
C ASN A 346 13.30 -7.15 -6.17
N ARG A 347 13.92 -5.99 -6.13
CA ARG A 347 14.77 -5.58 -5.00
C ARG A 347 13.99 -5.47 -3.71
N LEU A 348 12.78 -4.86 -3.74
CA LEU A 348 11.91 -4.74 -2.55
C LEU A 348 11.45 -6.12 -2.05
N TYR A 349 11.04 -7.01 -2.94
CA TYR A 349 10.67 -8.38 -2.59
C TYR A 349 11.80 -9.16 -1.91
N ARG A 350 13.02 -9.08 -2.46
CA ARG A 350 14.21 -9.77 -1.87
C ARG A 350 14.55 -9.30 -0.46
N GLN A 351 14.08 -8.14 -0.04
CA GLN A 351 14.31 -7.63 1.32
C GLN A 351 13.35 -8.18 2.36
N ILE A 352 12.20 -8.71 1.95
CA ILE A 352 11.14 -9.19 2.84
C ILE A 352 10.79 -10.66 2.64
N ILE A 353 11.16 -11.26 1.50
CA ILE A 353 10.89 -12.68 1.20
C ILE A 353 12.21 -13.43 1.17
N PRO A 354 12.35 -14.57 1.88
CA PRO A 354 13.54 -15.42 1.84
C PRO A 354 13.92 -15.82 0.42
N ARG A 355 15.23 -15.91 0.13
CA ARG A 355 15.76 -16.13 -1.24
C ARG A 355 15.16 -17.33 -1.98
N VAL A 356 14.85 -18.42 -1.27
CA VAL A 356 14.27 -19.63 -1.86
C VAL A 356 12.87 -19.40 -2.40
N GLN A 357 12.04 -18.62 -1.67
CA GLN A 357 10.68 -18.30 -2.09
C GLN A 357 10.64 -17.14 -3.10
N ALA A 358 11.58 -16.20 -3.00
CA ALA A 358 11.71 -15.11 -3.96
C ALA A 358 11.97 -15.63 -5.38
N PHE A 359 12.75 -16.73 -5.55
CA PHE A 359 13.04 -17.29 -6.87
C PHE A 359 11.82 -17.93 -7.53
N SER A 360 10.97 -18.61 -6.77
CA SER A 360 9.71 -19.19 -7.26
C SER A 360 8.62 -18.13 -7.50
N ALA A 361 8.61 -17.06 -6.71
CA ALA A 361 7.66 -15.94 -6.84
C ALA A 361 8.03 -15.00 -8.00
N LEU A 362 9.31 -14.91 -8.36
CA LEU A 362 9.82 -13.97 -9.38
C LEU A 362 9.95 -14.60 -10.78
N ASN A 363 9.78 -15.93 -10.91
CA ASN A 363 9.85 -16.59 -12.20
C ASN A 363 8.47 -16.55 -12.91
N PRO A 364 8.28 -15.74 -13.94
CA PRO A 364 6.99 -15.62 -14.63
C PRO A 364 6.61 -16.87 -15.44
N TYR A 365 7.51 -17.87 -15.54
CA TYR A 365 7.34 -19.07 -16.36
C TYR A 365 7.25 -20.39 -15.54
N SER A 366 7.17 -20.32 -14.19
CA SER A 366 7.01 -21.51 -13.32
C SER A 366 5.59 -21.67 -12.79
#